data_d398bad341fc64501bbd5b5f1c3b65c2
#
_entry.id   d398bad341fc64501bbd5b5f1c3b65c2
#
_cell.length_a   1.000
_cell.length_b   1.000
_cell.length_c   1.000
_cell.angle_alpha   90.00
_cell.angle_beta   90.00
_cell.angle_gamma   90.00
#
_symmetry.space_group_name_H-M   'P 1'
#
loop_
_entity.id
_entity.type
_entity.pdbx_description
1 polymer ?
#
loop_
_entity_poly.entity_id
_entity_poly.type
_entity_poly.pdbx_seq_one_letter_code
_entity_poly.pdbx_strand_id
1 'polypeptide(L)'
;IMKFRAEINVMPLKSLLDPQGKAVSASMGNVGLSEIGNVRIGKHITLEIEADSKDIAASKVDEACKKMLCNQIMESFEVTLEEI
;
A
#
# COMPACT_ATOMS: atom_id res chain seq x y z
N ILE A 1 14.26 -15.18 -18.96
CA ILE A 1 13.22 -14.68 -18.04
C ILE A 1 13.89 -14.00 -16.85
N MET A 2 13.47 -12.80 -16.57
CA MET A 2 13.96 -12.01 -15.45
C MET A 2 12.99 -12.15 -14.27
N LYS A 3 13.51 -11.98 -13.09
CA LYS A 3 12.70 -12.03 -11.87
C LYS A 3 12.76 -10.69 -11.15
N PHE A 4 11.64 -10.21 -10.72
CA PHE A 4 11.50 -8.92 -10.04
C PHE A 4 10.77 -9.07 -8.73
N ARG A 5 11.12 -8.21 -7.79
CA ARG A 5 10.35 -8.05 -6.55
C ARG A 5 9.59 -6.74 -6.63
N ALA A 6 8.29 -6.78 -6.34
CA ALA A 6 7.47 -5.60 -6.24
C ALA A 6 7.12 -5.35 -4.78
N GLU A 7 7.24 -4.10 -4.37
CA GLU A 7 6.80 -3.65 -3.05
C GLU A 7 5.70 -2.62 -3.27
N ILE A 8 4.55 -2.86 -2.69
CA ILE A 8 3.35 -2.08 -2.94
C ILE A 8 2.85 -1.50 -1.62
N ASN A 9 2.75 -0.18 -1.56
CA ASN A 9 2.17 0.51 -0.42
C ASN A 9 0.75 0.92 -0.78
N VAL A 10 -0.23 0.45 -0.01
CA VAL A 10 -1.64 0.76 -0.20
C VAL A 10 -2.13 1.59 0.98
N MET A 11 -2.69 2.75 0.69
CA MET A 11 -3.19 3.67 1.71
C MET A 11 -4.62 4.08 1.39
N PRO A 12 -5.47 4.30 2.42
CA PRO A 12 -6.80 4.90 2.19
C PRO A 12 -6.66 6.28 1.58
N LEU A 13 -7.60 6.67 0.73
CA LEU A 13 -7.64 8.02 0.17
C LEU A 13 -7.81 9.03 1.30
N LYS A 14 -7.13 10.17 1.19
CA LYS A 14 -7.13 11.20 2.23
C LYS A 14 -8.52 11.77 2.50
N SER A 15 -9.37 11.79 1.50
CA SER A 15 -10.71 12.33 1.61
C SER A 15 -11.71 11.38 2.27
N LEU A 16 -11.30 10.12 2.52
CA LEU A 16 -12.18 9.12 3.08
C LEU A 16 -11.89 8.89 4.55
N LEU A 17 -12.91 8.41 5.27
CA LEU A 17 -12.77 8.03 6.68
C LEU A 17 -11.83 6.83 6.81
N ASP A 18 -10.87 6.95 7.72
CA ASP A 18 -9.97 5.86 8.08
C ASP A 18 -10.28 5.43 9.51
N PRO A 19 -11.17 4.45 9.71
CA PRO A 19 -11.57 4.04 11.06
C PRO A 19 -10.42 3.49 11.89
N GLN A 20 -9.50 2.76 11.28
CA GLN A 20 -8.35 2.20 12.00
C GLN A 20 -7.39 3.30 12.46
N GLY A 21 -7.02 4.20 11.55
CA GLY A 21 -6.15 5.32 11.88
C GLY A 21 -6.76 6.23 12.93
N LYS A 22 -8.06 6.46 12.82
CA LYS A 22 -8.78 7.30 13.78
C LYS A 22 -8.82 6.68 15.18
N ALA A 23 -9.04 5.37 15.26
CA ALA A 23 -9.03 4.65 16.53
C ALA A 23 -7.64 4.67 17.17
N VAL A 24 -6.59 4.48 16.38
CA VAL A 24 -5.21 4.55 16.89
C VAL A 24 -4.88 5.95 17.36
N SER A 25 -5.27 6.98 16.62
CA SER A 25 -5.06 8.38 17.03
C SER A 25 -5.73 8.66 18.36
N ALA A 26 -6.97 8.20 18.54
CA ALA A 26 -7.71 8.40 19.77
C ALA A 26 -7.08 7.68 20.96
N SER A 27 -6.41 6.55 20.72
CA SER A 27 -5.77 5.75 21.76
C SER A 27 -4.42 6.31 22.22
N MET A 28 -3.82 7.23 21.46
CA MET A 28 -2.48 7.74 21.78
C MET A 28 -2.44 8.44 23.13
N GLY A 29 -3.51 9.14 23.49
CA GLY A 29 -3.60 9.78 24.81
C GLY A 29 -3.56 8.79 25.97
N ASN A 30 -4.05 7.56 25.76
CA ASN A 30 -4.10 6.53 26.79
C ASN A 30 -2.70 5.97 27.11
N VAL A 31 -1.74 6.12 26.22
CA VAL A 31 -0.36 5.67 26.42
C VAL A 31 0.60 6.84 26.65
N GLY A 32 0.08 8.02 26.92
CA GLY A 32 0.89 9.19 27.22
C GLY A 32 1.48 9.90 26.02
N LEU A 33 0.92 9.69 24.83
CA LEU A 33 1.42 10.25 23.58
C LEU A 33 0.36 11.10 22.87
N SER A 34 -0.32 11.94 23.63
CA SER A 34 -1.43 12.76 23.13
C SER A 34 -1.01 13.76 22.04
N GLU A 35 0.28 14.04 21.89
CA GLU A 35 0.80 14.90 20.81
C GLU A 35 0.80 14.21 19.45
N ILE A 36 0.58 12.89 19.40
CA ILE A 36 0.50 12.15 18.14
C ILE A 36 -0.95 12.17 17.66
N GLY A 37 -1.13 12.60 16.41
CA GLY A 37 -2.45 12.63 15.78
C GLY A 37 -2.36 12.35 14.31
N ASN A 38 -3.51 12.33 13.64
CA ASN A 38 -3.63 12.11 12.21
C ASN A 38 -2.99 10.79 11.75
N VAL A 39 -3.09 9.76 12.59
CA VAL A 39 -2.58 8.43 12.26
C VAL A 39 -3.41 7.85 11.13
N ARG A 40 -2.71 7.30 10.14
CA ARG A 40 -3.35 6.63 9.00
C ARG A 40 -2.77 5.24 8.88
N ILE A 41 -3.61 4.28 8.60
CA ILE A 41 -3.22 2.88 8.51
C ILE A 41 -3.46 2.37 7.10
N GLY A 42 -2.44 1.79 6.52
CA GLY A 42 -2.51 1.14 5.23
C GLY A 42 -1.87 -0.23 5.31
N LYS A 43 -1.52 -0.78 4.15
CA LYS A 43 -0.87 -2.08 4.10
C LYS A 43 0.31 -2.05 3.15
N HIS A 44 1.26 -2.93 3.39
CA HIS A 44 2.42 -3.12 2.54
C HIS A 44 2.37 -4.55 2.00
N ILE A 45 2.49 -4.69 0.69
CA ILE A 45 2.40 -5.98 0.02
C ILE A 45 3.72 -6.20 -0.71
N THR A 46 4.28 -7.40 -0.58
CA THR A 46 5.43 -7.81 -1.37
C THR A 46 5.05 -9.00 -2.25
N LEU A 47 5.57 -9.01 -3.47
CA LEU A 47 5.39 -10.13 -4.37
C LEU A 47 6.60 -10.28 -5.29
N GLU A 48 6.71 -11.43 -5.90
CA GLU A 48 7.72 -11.69 -6.92
C GLU A 48 7.03 -12.00 -8.22
N ILE A 49 7.62 -11.57 -9.32
CA ILE A 49 7.07 -11.79 -10.65
C ILE A 49 8.20 -12.11 -11.63
N GLU A 50 7.95 -13.08 -12.51
CA GLU A 50 8.85 -13.40 -13.62
C GLU A 50 8.29 -12.77 -14.88
N ALA A 51 9.14 -12.09 -15.63
CA ALA A 51 8.76 -11.44 -16.88
C ALA A 51 9.99 -11.24 -17.74
N ASP A 52 9.76 -11.02 -19.04
CA ASP A 52 10.86 -10.83 -19.99
C ASP A 52 11.49 -9.44 -19.89
N SER A 53 10.77 -8.47 -19.34
CA SER A 53 11.29 -7.12 -19.16
C SER A 53 10.65 -6.46 -17.95
N LYS A 54 11.28 -5.40 -17.47
CA LYS A 54 10.76 -4.61 -16.35
C LYS A 54 9.41 -3.96 -16.71
N ASP A 55 9.25 -3.52 -17.95
CA ASP A 55 8.01 -2.89 -18.39
C ASP A 55 6.84 -3.87 -18.36
N ILE A 56 7.08 -5.10 -18.77
CA ILE A 56 6.06 -6.16 -18.71
C ILE A 56 5.71 -6.47 -17.26
N ALA A 57 6.72 -6.59 -16.40
CA ALA A 57 6.51 -6.84 -14.99
C ALA A 57 5.70 -5.72 -14.33
N ALA A 58 6.05 -4.47 -14.60
CA ALA A 58 5.35 -3.31 -14.07
C ALA A 58 3.88 -3.29 -14.50
N SER A 59 3.62 -3.59 -15.76
CA SER A 59 2.25 -3.64 -16.29
C SER A 59 1.41 -4.70 -15.59
N LYS A 60 1.97 -5.87 -15.37
CA LYS A 60 1.25 -6.97 -14.71
C LYS A 60 1.01 -6.70 -13.22
N VAL A 61 1.98 -6.09 -12.55
CA VAL A 61 1.82 -5.71 -11.15
C VAL A 61 0.74 -4.64 -11.01
N ASP A 62 0.73 -3.64 -11.89
CA ASP A 62 -0.30 -2.61 -11.91
C ASP A 62 -1.68 -3.23 -12.09
N GLU A 63 -1.82 -4.18 -13.00
CA GLU A 63 -3.07 -4.90 -13.22
C GLU A 63 -3.51 -5.67 -11.99
N ALA A 64 -2.58 -6.35 -11.32
CA ALA A 64 -2.89 -7.08 -10.08
C ALA A 64 -3.36 -6.13 -8.98
N CYS A 65 -2.72 -4.96 -8.84
CA CYS A 65 -3.15 -3.96 -7.87
C CYS A 65 -4.56 -3.49 -8.13
N LYS A 66 -4.89 -3.23 -9.39
CA LYS A 66 -6.22 -2.74 -9.76
C LYS A 66 -7.31 -3.80 -9.62
N LYS A 67 -6.97 -5.07 -9.82
CA LYS A 67 -7.97 -6.15 -9.79
C LYS A 67 -8.17 -6.76 -8.42
N MET A 68 -7.12 -6.85 -7.60
CA MET A 68 -7.17 -7.65 -6.38
C MET A 68 -6.57 -7.00 -5.15
N LEU A 69 -5.49 -6.25 -5.30
CA LEU A 69 -4.67 -5.84 -4.15
C LEU A 69 -5.12 -4.52 -3.55
N CYS A 70 -5.81 -3.71 -4.29
CA CYS A 70 -6.19 -2.36 -3.90
C CYS A 70 -7.64 -2.10 -4.30
N ASN A 71 -8.40 -1.48 -3.39
CA ASN A 71 -9.75 -1.01 -3.71
C ASN A 71 -9.62 0.39 -4.31
N GLN A 72 -9.73 0.50 -5.62
CA GLN A 72 -9.52 1.75 -6.35
C GLN A 72 -10.49 2.88 -5.96
N ILE A 73 -11.64 2.53 -5.39
CA ILE A 73 -12.61 3.53 -4.95
C ILE A 73 -12.17 4.16 -3.64
N MET A 74 -11.54 3.38 -2.75
CA MET A 74 -11.24 3.80 -1.38
C MET A 74 -9.75 3.94 -1.08
N GLU A 75 -8.88 3.43 -1.95
CA GLU A 75 -7.45 3.34 -1.68
C GLU A 75 -6.61 3.81 -2.85
N SER A 76 -5.40 4.24 -2.55
CA SER A 76 -4.37 4.50 -3.54
C SER A 76 -3.19 3.57 -3.29
N PHE A 77 -2.36 3.38 -4.31
CA PHE A 77 -1.19 2.52 -4.16
C PHE A 77 0.04 3.09 -4.87
N GLU A 78 1.20 2.70 -4.36
CA GLU A 78 2.49 3.01 -4.97
C GLU A 78 3.26 1.70 -5.12
N VAL A 79 3.94 1.53 -6.24
CA VAL A 79 4.71 0.32 -6.55
C VAL A 79 6.18 0.67 -6.71
N THR A 80 7.04 -0.09 -6.04
CA THR A 80 8.48 -0.09 -6.29
C THR A 80 8.84 -1.46 -6.84
N LEU A 81 9.56 -1.47 -7.95
CA LEU A 81 9.93 -2.70 -8.65
C LEU A 81 11.44 -2.78 -8.81
N GLU A 82 12.03 -3.90 -8.39
CA GLU A 82 13.46 -4.11 -8.58
C GLU A 82 13.74 -5.52 -9.06
N GLU A 83 14.77 -5.66 -9.89
CA GLU A 83 15.22 -6.95 -10.36
C GLU A 83 15.98 -7.69 -9.26
N ILE A 84 15.70 -8.98 -9.12
CA ILE A 84 16.37 -9.83 -8.13
C ILE A 84 17.02 -11.04 -8.74
#